data_94c1ef348ecdd56fbf3b6441e61fffdc
#
_entry.id   94c1ef348ecdd56fbf3b6441e61fffdc
#
_cell.length_a   1.000
_cell.length_b   1.000
_cell.length_c   1.000
_cell.angle_alpha   90.00
_cell.angle_beta   90.00
_cell.angle_gamma   90.00
#
_symmetry.space_group_name_H-M   'P 1'
#
loop_
_entity.id
_entity.type
_entity.pdbx_description
1 polymer ?
#
loop_
_entity_poly.entity_id
_entity_poly.type
_entity_poly.pdbx_seq_one_letter_code
_entity_poly.pdbx_strand_id
1 'polypeptide(L)'
;MVIVADGRRLWRVIENLYNNTAKYAMPNTRVYVELTTVGHMVRFSIKNISEQPLNINADELTERFIRGDVARSTEGSGLGLSIARNLTELQKGSFNIYLDGDLFKATIIFPEAEEKTNRDKSERLV
;
A
#
# COMPACT_ATOMS: atom_id res chain seq x y z
N MET A 1 18.02 -6.38 1.18
CA MET A 1 16.89 -5.57 0.68
C MET A 1 16.77 -4.34 1.54
N VAL A 2 17.09 -3.21 0.97
CA VAL A 2 17.11 -1.96 1.71
C VAL A 2 16.54 -0.87 0.83
N ILE A 3 15.71 0.00 1.39
CA ILE A 3 15.20 1.16 0.69
C ILE A 3 15.48 2.40 1.53
N VAL A 4 15.37 3.56 0.88
CA VAL A 4 15.46 4.82 1.58
C VAL A 4 14.06 5.35 1.77
N ALA A 5 13.62 5.48 3.00
CA ALA A 5 12.29 5.93 3.29
C ALA A 5 12.25 6.47 4.71
N ASP A 6 11.20 7.25 4.97
CA ASP A 6 10.93 7.70 6.32
C ASP A 6 10.20 6.57 7.04
N GLY A 7 10.81 6.02 8.08
CA GLY A 7 10.25 4.86 8.75
C GLY A 7 8.85 5.08 9.30
N ARG A 8 8.58 6.26 9.83
CA ARG A 8 7.26 6.54 10.36
C ARG A 8 6.22 6.62 9.26
N ARG A 9 6.58 7.27 8.16
CA ARG A 9 5.65 7.40 7.04
C ARG A 9 5.42 6.07 6.37
N LEU A 10 6.47 5.29 6.21
CA LEU A 10 6.33 3.98 5.60
C LEU A 10 5.46 3.09 6.48
N TRP A 11 5.68 3.14 7.79
CA TRP A 11 4.85 2.36 8.70
C TRP A 11 3.40 2.74 8.57
N ARG A 12 3.13 4.04 8.44
CA ARG A 12 1.75 4.49 8.30
C ARG A 12 1.13 3.99 7.00
N VAL A 13 1.91 3.94 5.92
CA VAL A 13 1.42 3.37 4.67
C VAL A 13 1.00 1.93 4.87
N ILE A 14 1.89 1.14 5.46
CA ILE A 14 1.63 -0.28 5.64
C ILE A 14 0.45 -0.48 6.59
N GLU A 15 0.40 0.30 7.66
CA GLU A 15 -0.70 0.21 8.61
C GLU A 15 -2.03 0.53 7.93
N ASN A 16 -2.06 1.53 7.10
CA ASN A 16 -3.28 1.89 6.38
C ASN A 16 -3.72 0.78 5.44
N LEU A 17 -2.76 0.12 4.80
CA LEU A 17 -3.10 -0.99 3.91
C LEU A 17 -3.65 -2.17 4.69
N TYR A 18 -3.07 -2.48 5.84
CA TYR A 18 -3.59 -3.56 6.67
C TYR A 18 -4.98 -3.22 7.21
N ASN A 19 -5.17 -1.99 7.64
CA ASN A 19 -6.47 -1.60 8.17
C ASN A 19 -7.54 -1.65 7.09
N ASN A 20 -7.19 -1.26 5.88
CA ASN A 20 -8.10 -1.34 4.77
C ASN A 20 -8.50 -2.79 4.51
N THR A 21 -7.52 -3.68 4.53
CA THR A 21 -7.77 -5.09 4.32
C THR A 21 -8.64 -5.65 5.44
N ALA A 22 -8.33 -5.33 6.67
CA ALA A 22 -9.10 -5.85 7.80
C ALA A 22 -10.55 -5.42 7.71
N LYS A 23 -10.79 -4.22 7.19
CA LYS A 23 -12.14 -3.70 7.13
C LYS A 23 -12.96 -4.28 5.99
N TYR A 24 -12.32 -4.49 4.84
CA TYR A 24 -13.08 -4.81 3.64
C TYR A 24 -12.92 -6.23 3.14
N ALA A 25 -12.02 -7.01 3.72
CA ALA A 25 -11.83 -8.38 3.25
C ALA A 25 -13.01 -9.24 3.64
N MET A 26 -13.35 -10.16 2.76
CA MET A 26 -14.41 -11.10 3.05
C MET A 26 -13.99 -12.02 4.20
N PRO A 27 -14.85 -12.23 5.20
CA PRO A 27 -14.49 -13.09 6.32
C PRO A 27 -14.18 -14.50 5.86
N ASN A 28 -13.25 -15.12 6.54
CA ASN A 28 -12.88 -16.53 6.29
C ASN A 28 -12.18 -16.75 4.97
N THR A 29 -11.60 -15.69 4.40
CA THR A 29 -10.77 -15.82 3.21
C THR A 29 -9.35 -15.47 3.57
N ARG A 30 -8.44 -15.76 2.65
CA ARG A 30 -7.03 -15.55 2.88
C ARG A 30 -6.60 -14.17 2.44
N VAL A 31 -5.62 -13.64 3.13
CA VAL A 31 -4.96 -12.41 2.75
C VAL A 31 -3.52 -12.78 2.40
N TYR A 32 -3.05 -12.32 1.27
CA TYR A 32 -1.70 -12.62 0.82
C TYR A 32 -0.85 -11.38 0.91
N VAL A 33 0.28 -11.51 1.59
CA VAL A 33 1.23 -10.42 1.72
C VAL A 33 2.55 -10.88 1.14
N GLU A 34 3.11 -10.07 0.24
CA GLU A 34 4.36 -10.43 -0.42
C GLU A 34 5.34 -9.28 -0.34
N LEU A 35 6.60 -9.63 -0.15
CA LEU A 35 7.68 -8.66 -0.19
C LEU A 35 8.76 -9.26 -1.06
N THR A 36 9.00 -8.65 -2.22
CA THR A 36 9.93 -9.21 -3.19
C THR A 36 10.81 -8.13 -3.77
N THR A 37 11.91 -8.57 -4.37
CA THR A 37 12.78 -7.69 -5.12
C THR A 37 12.67 -8.07 -6.58
N VAL A 38 12.42 -7.08 -7.43
CA VAL A 38 12.35 -7.30 -8.86
C VAL A 38 13.28 -6.29 -9.52
N GLY A 39 14.38 -6.79 -10.11
CA GLY A 39 15.39 -5.89 -10.61
C GLY A 39 15.97 -5.07 -9.46
N HIS A 40 15.92 -3.77 -9.60
CA HIS A 40 16.39 -2.88 -8.56
C HIS A 40 15.24 -2.24 -7.79
N MET A 41 14.10 -2.91 -7.77
CA MET A 41 12.92 -2.38 -7.08
C MET A 41 12.51 -3.34 -5.98
N VAL A 42 12.06 -2.77 -4.87
CA VAL A 42 11.50 -3.55 -3.77
C VAL A 42 9.98 -3.37 -3.83
N ARG A 43 9.27 -4.46 -3.85
CA ARG A 43 7.82 -4.44 -4.01
C ARG A 43 7.14 -5.13 -2.83
N PHE A 44 6.23 -4.40 -2.21
CA PHE A 44 5.37 -4.93 -1.17
C PHE A 44 3.94 -4.92 -1.67
N SER A 45 3.24 -6.04 -1.53
CA SER A 45 1.84 -6.06 -1.93
C SER A 45 1.01 -6.79 -0.91
N ILE A 46 -0.26 -6.41 -0.84
CA ILE A 46 -1.24 -7.06 0.00
C ILE A 46 -2.48 -7.28 -0.85
N LYS A 47 -3.00 -8.49 -0.80
CA LYS A 47 -4.07 -8.93 -1.68
C LYS A 47 -5.15 -9.63 -0.89
N ASN A 48 -6.39 -9.29 -1.16
CA ASN A 48 -7.52 -9.92 -0.47
C ASN A 48 -8.74 -9.97 -1.38
N ILE A 49 -9.70 -10.80 -0.97
CA ILE A 49 -11.00 -10.83 -1.63
C ILE A 49 -11.91 -9.87 -0.87
N SER A 50 -12.51 -8.96 -1.60
CA SER A 50 -13.38 -7.96 -1.02
C SER A 50 -14.73 -8.56 -0.68
N GLU A 51 -15.28 -8.13 0.43
CA GLU A 51 -16.61 -8.57 0.82
C GLU A 51 -17.66 -8.11 -0.19
N GLN A 52 -17.40 -6.97 -0.81
CA GLN A 52 -18.31 -6.42 -1.81
C GLN A 52 -17.66 -6.48 -3.18
N PRO A 53 -18.44 -6.69 -4.23
CA PRO A 53 -17.86 -6.64 -5.57
C PRO A 53 -17.28 -5.26 -5.85
N LEU A 54 -16.18 -5.26 -6.57
CA LEU A 54 -15.49 -4.00 -6.90
C LEU A 54 -15.84 -3.67 -8.35
N ASN A 55 -16.85 -2.84 -8.52
CA ASN A 55 -17.38 -2.55 -9.85
C ASN A 55 -16.83 -1.26 -10.45
N ILE A 56 -15.76 -0.75 -9.90
CA ILE A 56 -15.14 0.47 -10.39
C ILE A 56 -13.67 0.19 -10.64
N ASN A 57 -13.03 1.04 -11.41
CA ASN A 57 -11.60 0.84 -11.63
C ASN A 57 -10.81 1.40 -10.44
N ALA A 58 -9.52 1.09 -10.42
CA ALA A 58 -8.68 1.42 -9.29
C ALA A 58 -8.57 2.93 -9.08
N ASP A 59 -8.46 3.68 -10.16
CA ASP A 59 -8.35 5.13 -10.03
C ASP A 59 -9.62 5.72 -9.47
N GLU A 60 -10.74 5.21 -9.92
CA GLU A 60 -12.02 5.70 -9.46
C GLU A 60 -12.21 5.39 -7.97
N LEU A 61 -11.79 4.23 -7.54
CA LEU A 61 -11.88 3.87 -6.13
C LEU A 61 -11.08 4.83 -5.28
N THR A 62 -9.84 5.11 -5.69
CA THR A 62 -8.98 6.00 -4.94
C THR A 62 -9.55 7.42 -4.92
N GLU A 63 -10.08 7.86 -6.04
CA GLU A 63 -10.66 9.18 -6.13
C GLU A 63 -11.88 9.36 -5.25
N ARG A 64 -12.71 8.35 -5.18
CA ARG A 64 -13.85 8.42 -4.30
C ARG A 64 -13.44 8.68 -2.88
N PHE A 65 -12.39 7.98 -2.45
CA PHE A 65 -11.91 8.15 -1.09
C PHE A 65 -11.33 9.55 -0.90
N ILE A 66 -10.62 10.05 -1.90
CA ILE A 66 -10.04 11.38 -1.81
C ILE A 66 -11.12 12.44 -1.69
N ARG A 67 -12.19 12.28 -2.45
CA ARG A 67 -13.25 13.28 -2.44
C ARG A 67 -14.15 13.22 -1.22
N GLY A 68 -13.91 12.23 -0.38
CA GLY A 68 -14.69 12.15 0.83
C GLY A 68 -16.06 11.55 0.67
N ASP A 69 -16.29 10.83 -0.40
CA ASP A 69 -17.56 10.15 -0.56
C ASP A 69 -17.85 9.22 0.59
N VAL A 70 -16.79 8.76 1.21
CA VAL A 70 -16.91 7.87 2.34
C VAL A 70 -16.59 8.57 3.64
N ALA A 71 -16.45 9.87 3.59
CA ALA A 71 -16.07 10.62 4.79
C ALA A 71 -17.15 10.57 5.87
N ARG A 72 -18.37 10.26 5.50
CA ARG A 72 -19.42 10.11 6.49
C ARG A 72 -19.19 8.90 7.37
N SER A 73 -18.46 7.97 6.88
CA SER A 73 -18.12 6.83 7.68
C SER A 73 -17.03 7.27 8.62
N THR A 74 -17.27 7.18 9.89
CA THR A 74 -16.31 7.72 10.83
C THR A 74 -15.05 6.92 10.90
N GLU A 75 -15.12 5.63 10.63
CA GLU A 75 -13.93 4.87 10.71
C GLU A 75 -13.74 4.13 9.45
N GLY A 76 -12.51 3.98 9.09
CA GLY A 76 -12.19 3.29 7.90
C GLY A 76 -12.88 3.91 6.73
N SER A 77 -12.88 5.19 6.67
CA SER A 77 -13.62 5.90 5.66
C SER A 77 -13.02 5.77 4.28
N GLY A 78 -11.93 5.08 4.14
CA GLY A 78 -11.26 5.00 2.87
C GLY A 78 -10.20 6.05 2.70
N LEU A 79 -10.13 7.00 3.61
CA LEU A 79 -9.05 7.97 3.55
C LEU A 79 -7.70 7.30 3.65
N GLY A 80 -7.65 6.10 4.24
CA GLY A 80 -6.41 5.38 4.35
C GLY A 80 -5.74 5.10 3.03
N LEU A 81 -6.51 4.83 1.98
CA LEU A 81 -5.90 4.57 0.67
C LEU A 81 -5.28 5.82 0.09
N SER A 82 -5.95 6.96 0.21
CA SER A 82 -5.38 8.18 -0.30
C SER A 82 -4.17 8.62 0.52
N ILE A 83 -4.21 8.42 1.82
CA ILE A 83 -3.07 8.72 2.66
C ILE A 83 -1.90 7.82 2.30
N ALA A 84 -2.16 6.53 2.12
CA ALA A 84 -1.10 5.59 1.77
C ALA A 84 -0.46 5.98 0.44
N ARG A 85 -1.27 6.34 -0.55
CA ARG A 85 -0.73 6.75 -1.83
C ARG A 85 0.11 8.02 -1.69
N ASN A 86 -0.43 9.02 -1.01
CA ASN A 86 0.27 10.27 -0.88
C ASN A 86 1.59 10.12 -0.15
N LEU A 87 1.60 9.36 0.93
CA LEU A 87 2.83 9.16 1.67
C LEU A 87 3.85 8.35 0.88
N THR A 88 3.38 7.39 0.09
CA THR A 88 4.28 6.61 -0.74
C THR A 88 4.92 7.49 -1.80
N GLU A 89 4.11 8.29 -2.48
CA GLU A 89 4.62 9.13 -3.55
C GLU A 89 5.51 10.24 -3.03
N LEU A 90 5.21 10.74 -1.85
CA LEU A 90 6.03 11.76 -1.23
C LEU A 90 7.45 11.25 -0.98
N GLN A 91 7.58 9.97 -0.75
CA GLN A 91 8.87 9.34 -0.51
C GLN A 91 9.47 8.75 -1.79
N LYS A 92 8.92 9.11 -2.93
CA LYS A 92 9.42 8.70 -4.24
C LYS A 92 9.19 7.24 -4.55
N GLY A 93 8.19 6.65 -3.91
CA GLY A 93 7.73 5.32 -4.25
C GLY A 93 6.56 5.39 -5.21
N SER A 94 6.10 4.25 -5.64
CA SER A 94 4.92 4.11 -6.49
C SER A 94 3.84 3.37 -5.74
N PHE A 95 2.60 3.76 -5.98
CA PHE A 95 1.46 3.15 -5.35
C PHE A 95 0.47 2.72 -6.42
N ASN A 96 0.05 1.47 -6.36
CA ASN A 96 -0.85 0.91 -7.36
C ASN A 96 -1.93 0.09 -6.73
N ILE A 97 -3.12 0.16 -7.30
CA ILE A 97 -4.23 -0.68 -6.89
C ILE A 97 -4.70 -1.45 -8.11
N TYR A 98 -4.87 -2.75 -7.94
CA TYR A 98 -5.35 -3.62 -8.98
C TYR A 98 -6.66 -4.25 -8.52
N LEU A 99 -7.68 -4.18 -9.35
CA LEU A 99 -9.00 -4.74 -9.06
C LEU A 99 -9.37 -5.73 -10.15
N ASP A 100 -9.90 -6.86 -9.73
CA ASP A 100 -10.33 -7.89 -10.67
C ASP A 100 -11.49 -8.62 -10.03
N GLY A 101 -12.72 -8.24 -10.41
CA GLY A 101 -13.90 -8.79 -9.77
C GLY A 101 -13.94 -8.35 -8.32
N ASP A 102 -13.85 -9.30 -7.41
CA ASP A 102 -13.79 -8.96 -6.00
C ASP A 102 -12.38 -9.07 -5.44
N LEU A 103 -11.39 -9.22 -6.32
CA LEU A 103 -10.00 -9.25 -5.88
C LEU A 103 -9.46 -7.84 -5.78
N PHE A 104 -8.88 -7.53 -4.63
CA PHE A 104 -8.26 -6.24 -4.37
C PHE A 104 -6.79 -6.48 -4.08
N LYS A 105 -5.92 -5.72 -4.74
CA LYS A 105 -4.50 -5.83 -4.49
C LYS A 105 -3.88 -4.44 -4.46
N ALA A 106 -3.20 -4.12 -3.38
CA ALA A 106 -2.46 -2.86 -3.26
C ALA A 106 -0.98 -3.17 -3.29
N THR A 107 -0.24 -2.39 -4.05
CA THR A 107 1.19 -2.62 -4.23
C THR A 107 1.93 -1.30 -4.04
N ILE A 108 3.00 -1.33 -3.25
CA ILE A 108 3.91 -0.19 -3.19
C ILE A 108 5.28 -0.65 -3.66
N ILE A 109 5.96 0.22 -4.38
CA ILE A 109 7.24 -0.10 -4.98
C ILE A 109 8.20 1.03 -4.68
N PHE A 110 9.37 0.68 -4.17
CA PHE A 110 10.44 1.64 -3.90
C PHE A 110 11.70 1.18 -4.61
N PRO A 111 12.52 2.12 -5.08
CA PRO A 111 13.84 1.72 -5.59
C PRO A 111 14.66 1.11 -4.48
N GLU A 112 15.39 0.09 -4.80
CA GLU A 112 16.28 -0.52 -3.82
C GLU A 112 17.46 0.40 -3.60
N ALA A 113 17.85 0.58 -2.33
CA ALA A 113 18.98 1.43 -2.03
C ALA A 113 20.27 0.75 -2.47
N GLU A 114 21.20 1.56 -2.96
CA GLU A 114 22.48 1.03 -3.35
C GLU A 114 23.27 0.58 -2.15
N GLU A 115 23.90 -0.56 -2.27
CA GLU A 115 24.77 -1.07 -1.22
C GLU A 115 26.20 -0.87 -1.63
N LYS A 116 26.71 0.30 -1.41
CA LYS A 116 28.05 0.60 -1.88
C LYS A 116 29.11 0.05 -0.98
N THR A 117 28.96 0.27 0.31
CA THR A 117 29.94 -0.17 1.28
C THR A 117 29.24 -0.58 2.52
N ASN A 118 29.96 -1.33 3.34
CA ASN A 118 29.39 -1.73 4.61
C ASN A 118 29.16 -0.57 5.54
N ARG A 119 30.03 0.45 5.42
CA ARG A 119 29.83 1.62 6.26
C ARG A 119 28.53 2.28 5.96
N ASP A 120 28.25 2.43 4.69
CA ASP A 120 26.99 3.05 4.31
C ASP A 120 25.82 2.28 4.80
N LYS A 121 25.93 0.96 4.76
CA LYS A 121 24.81 0.14 5.19
C LYS A 121 24.50 0.34 6.66
N SER A 122 25.53 0.51 7.46
CA SER A 122 25.27 0.65 8.88
C SER A 122 24.60 1.96 9.20
N GLU A 123 24.68 2.92 8.31
CA GLU A 123 24.07 4.21 8.56
C GLU A 123 22.69 4.35 8.02
N ARG A 124 22.31 3.44 7.15
CA ARG A 124 21.00 3.51 6.56
C ARG A 124 20.08 2.61 7.26
N LEU A 125 19.22 3.10 7.98
CA LEU A 125 18.37 2.26 8.72
C LEU A 125 16.99 2.44 8.30
N VAL A 126 16.51 1.61 7.53
CA VAL A 126 15.11 1.64 7.31
C VAL A 126 14.57 0.35 6.92
#